data_6e5ca0fb76594f8e1ffa94ed5619bd9b
#
_entry.id   6e5ca0fb76594f8e1ffa94ed5619bd9b
#
_cell.length_a   1.000
_cell.length_b   1.000
_cell.length_c   1.000
_cell.angle_alpha   90.00
_cell.angle_beta   90.00
_cell.angle_gamma   90.00
#
_symmetry.space_group_name_H-M   'P 1'
#
loop_
_entity.id
_entity.type
_entity.pdbx_description
1 polymer ?
#
loop_
_entity_poly.entity_id
_entity_poly.type
_entity_poly.pdbx_seq_one_letter_code
_entity_poly.pdbx_strand_id
1 'polypeptide(L)'
;MINDQKFNPLRKGLLEFLILQIISADKVYVADMMKRLQDTDFATQEGTLYPLLSKMRREEYVDYEWQESESGPPRKYYKLTAKGKSQLAEFKDY
;
A
#
# COMPACT_ATOMS: atom_id res chain seq x y z
N MET A 1 -17.53 -5.21 -20.65
CA MET A 1 -17.11 -5.01 -19.25
C MET A 1 -16.20 -6.14 -18.83
N ILE A 2 -15.08 -5.80 -18.20
CA ILE A 2 -14.11 -6.79 -17.74
C ILE A 2 -14.69 -7.56 -16.55
N ASN A 3 -14.56 -8.89 -16.58
CA ASN A 3 -14.98 -9.72 -15.46
C ASN A 3 -13.93 -9.58 -14.35
N ASP A 4 -14.28 -8.88 -13.29
CA ASP A 4 -13.37 -8.59 -12.17
C ASP A 4 -12.85 -9.84 -11.47
N GLN A 5 -13.64 -10.90 -11.41
CA GLN A 5 -13.21 -12.15 -10.76
C GLN A 5 -12.02 -12.78 -11.47
N LYS A 6 -12.02 -12.74 -12.79
CA LYS A 6 -10.95 -13.32 -13.60
C LYS A 6 -9.65 -12.53 -13.47
N PHE A 7 -9.75 -11.20 -13.36
CA PHE A 7 -8.57 -10.33 -13.32
C PHE A 7 -8.20 -9.85 -11.93
N ASN A 8 -8.91 -10.30 -10.89
CA ASN A 8 -8.63 -9.89 -9.51
C ASN A 8 -7.17 -10.12 -9.07
N PRO A 9 -6.53 -11.29 -9.35
CA PRO A 9 -5.14 -11.47 -8.93
C PRO A 9 -4.19 -10.47 -9.59
N LEU A 10 -4.42 -10.14 -10.86
CA LEU A 10 -3.63 -9.13 -11.55
C LEU A 10 -3.85 -7.74 -10.95
N ARG A 11 -5.12 -7.39 -10.70
CA ARG A 11 -5.46 -6.11 -10.09
C ARG A 11 -4.83 -5.96 -8.70
N LYS A 12 -4.87 -7.01 -7.89
CA LYS A 12 -4.24 -7.01 -6.57
C LYS A 12 -2.73 -6.82 -6.65
N GLY A 13 -2.08 -7.49 -7.59
CA GLY A 13 -0.65 -7.35 -7.81
C GLY A 13 -0.26 -5.94 -8.21
N LEU A 14 -1.03 -5.33 -9.10
CA LEU A 14 -0.81 -3.94 -9.50
C LEU A 14 -1.06 -2.98 -8.34
N LEU A 15 -2.09 -3.23 -7.53
CA LEU A 15 -2.36 -2.40 -6.36
C LEU A 15 -1.22 -2.48 -5.34
N GLU A 16 -0.71 -3.68 -5.07
CA GLU A 16 0.44 -3.86 -4.20
C GLU A 16 1.65 -3.07 -4.70
N PHE A 17 1.92 -3.13 -6.00
CA PHE A 17 3.00 -2.36 -6.61
C PHE A 17 2.81 -0.86 -6.40
N LEU A 18 1.60 -0.35 -6.63
CA LEU A 18 1.30 1.06 -6.43
C LEU A 18 1.48 1.47 -4.98
N ILE A 19 1.06 0.63 -4.03
CA ILE A 19 1.24 0.89 -2.61
C ILE A 19 2.72 0.96 -2.25
N LEU A 20 3.53 0.02 -2.73
CA LEU A 20 4.97 0.05 -2.52
C LEU A 20 5.57 1.34 -3.06
N GLN A 21 5.12 1.78 -4.23
CA GLN A 21 5.62 2.99 -4.86
C GLN A 21 5.23 4.24 -4.07
N ILE A 22 4.00 4.31 -3.58
CA ILE A 22 3.54 5.43 -2.75
C ILE A 22 4.37 5.52 -1.48
N ILE A 23 4.58 4.38 -0.80
CA ILE A 23 5.32 4.33 0.45
C ILE A 23 6.81 4.64 0.24
N SER A 24 7.35 4.31 -0.95
CA SER A 24 8.76 4.51 -1.25
C SER A 24 9.17 5.99 -1.27
N ALA A 25 8.23 6.87 -1.56
CA ALA A 25 8.52 8.30 -1.64
C ALA A 25 8.70 8.92 -0.25
N ASP A 26 7.94 8.44 0.73
CA ASP A 26 8.00 8.94 2.10
C ASP A 26 7.14 8.04 2.99
N LYS A 27 7.29 8.15 4.30
CA LYS A 27 6.36 7.53 5.24
C LYS A 27 4.98 8.10 5.02
N VAL A 28 3.98 7.24 4.95
CA VAL A 28 2.61 7.68 4.69
C VAL A 28 1.61 7.02 5.63
N TYR A 29 0.55 7.75 5.91
CA TYR A 29 -0.64 7.21 6.57
C TYR A 29 -1.50 6.47 5.56
N VAL A 30 -2.39 5.62 6.06
CA VAL A 30 -3.39 4.95 5.21
C VAL A 30 -4.26 5.98 4.49
N ALA A 31 -4.63 7.06 5.18
CA ALA A 31 -5.43 8.13 4.56
C ALA A 31 -4.73 8.75 3.35
N ASP A 32 -3.40 8.90 3.42
CA ASP A 32 -2.62 9.42 2.29
C ASP A 32 -2.61 8.47 1.10
N MET A 33 -2.51 7.16 1.38
CA MET A 33 -2.56 6.16 0.32
C MET A 33 -3.89 6.19 -0.40
N MET A 34 -4.99 6.23 0.36
CA MET A 34 -6.34 6.31 -0.19
C MET A 34 -6.52 7.55 -1.05
N LYS A 35 -6.02 8.69 -0.57
CA LYS A 35 -6.12 9.95 -1.28
C LYS A 35 -5.38 9.90 -2.62
N ARG A 36 -4.18 9.30 -2.63
CA ARG A 36 -3.39 9.19 -3.86
C ARG A 36 -4.00 8.21 -4.87
N LEU A 37 -4.75 7.22 -4.40
CA LEU A 37 -5.41 6.26 -5.28
C LEU A 37 -6.80 6.73 -5.73
N GLN A 38 -7.34 7.74 -5.07
CA GLN A 38 -8.74 8.16 -5.21
C GLN A 38 -9.15 8.47 -6.64
N ASP A 39 -8.30 9.11 -7.42
CA ASP A 39 -8.61 9.53 -8.78
C ASP A 39 -8.09 8.55 -9.83
N THR A 40 -7.73 7.36 -9.41
CA THR A 40 -7.24 6.31 -10.31
C THR A 40 -8.22 5.16 -10.38
N ASP A 41 -8.00 4.24 -11.32
CA ASP A 41 -8.78 3.00 -11.42
C ASP A 41 -8.55 2.06 -10.23
N PHE A 42 -7.60 2.39 -9.35
CA PHE A 42 -7.26 1.61 -8.17
C PHE A 42 -7.78 2.22 -6.88
N ALA A 43 -8.74 3.13 -6.96
CA ALA A 43 -9.39 3.70 -5.79
C ALA A 43 -9.86 2.58 -4.87
N THR A 44 -9.46 2.64 -3.60
CA THR A 44 -9.62 1.54 -2.67
C THR A 44 -10.12 2.05 -1.33
N GLN A 45 -11.06 1.33 -0.73
CA GLN A 45 -11.60 1.66 0.58
C GLN A 45 -10.75 1.04 1.69
N GLU A 46 -10.89 1.58 2.90
CA GLU A 46 -10.16 1.09 4.08
C GLU A 46 -10.35 -0.41 4.31
N GLY A 47 -11.57 -0.91 4.12
CA GLY A 47 -11.89 -2.31 4.31
C GLY A 47 -11.11 -3.25 3.41
N THR A 48 -10.60 -2.76 2.30
CA THR A 48 -9.75 -3.53 1.37
C THR A 48 -8.27 -3.25 1.62
N LEU A 49 -7.94 -2.01 1.92
CA LEU A 49 -6.55 -1.57 2.04
C LEU A 49 -5.87 -2.13 3.29
N TYR A 50 -6.54 -2.11 4.45
CA TYR A 50 -5.95 -2.63 5.68
C TYR A 50 -5.58 -4.11 5.62
N PRO A 51 -6.46 -5.01 5.14
CA PRO A 51 -6.07 -6.41 4.96
C PRO A 51 -4.89 -6.62 4.02
N LEU A 52 -4.81 -5.81 2.97
CA LEU A 52 -3.71 -5.87 2.02
C LEU A 52 -2.38 -5.44 2.68
N LEU A 53 -2.41 -4.35 3.43
CA LEU A 53 -1.24 -3.88 4.16
C LEU A 53 -0.79 -4.91 5.21
N SER A 54 -1.74 -5.56 5.89
CA SER A 54 -1.43 -6.63 6.85
C SER A 54 -0.74 -7.79 6.17
N LYS A 55 -1.21 -8.18 4.99
CA LYS A 55 -0.58 -9.23 4.18
C LYS A 55 0.85 -8.83 3.80
N MET A 56 1.03 -7.61 3.30
CA MET A 56 2.34 -7.11 2.89
C MET A 56 3.31 -7.01 4.06
N ARG A 57 2.79 -6.72 5.25
CA ARG A 57 3.61 -6.71 6.46
C ARG A 57 4.03 -8.14 6.87
N ARG A 58 3.12 -9.10 6.79
CA ARG A 58 3.46 -10.51 7.06
C ARG A 58 4.50 -11.03 6.08
N GLU A 59 4.47 -10.55 4.85
CA GLU A 59 5.46 -10.89 3.83
C GLU A 59 6.75 -10.06 3.97
N GLU A 60 6.80 -9.17 4.95
CA GLU A 60 7.95 -8.35 5.29
C GLU A 60 8.33 -7.29 4.25
N TYR A 61 7.40 -6.91 3.40
CA TYR A 61 7.63 -5.83 2.42
C TYR A 61 7.45 -4.45 3.02
N VAL A 62 6.56 -4.31 4.00
CA VAL A 62 6.29 -3.05 4.68
C VAL A 62 6.30 -3.27 6.19
N ASP A 63 6.50 -2.19 6.90
CA ASP A 63 6.35 -2.15 8.35
C ASP A 63 5.68 -0.82 8.70
N TYR A 64 5.36 -0.61 9.97
CA TYR A 64 4.76 0.64 10.38
C TYR A 64 5.33 1.09 11.72
N GLU A 65 5.21 2.40 11.96
CA GLU A 65 5.53 3.02 13.24
C GLU A 65 4.30 3.79 13.71
N TRP A 66 4.06 3.72 15.02
CA TRP A 66 3.08 4.59 15.62
C TRP A 66 3.68 5.97 15.80
N GLN A 67 2.90 6.99 15.49
CA GLN A 67 3.32 8.36 15.70
C GLN A 67 2.22 9.11 16.44
N GLU A 68 2.59 9.80 17.52
CA GLU A 68 1.65 10.60 18.29
C GLU A 68 1.24 11.82 17.51
N SER A 69 -0.03 12.18 17.67
CA SER A 69 -0.63 13.36 17.08
C SER A 69 -0.99 14.34 18.18
N GLU A 70 -0.71 15.62 18.00
CA GLU A 70 -1.02 16.66 18.99
C GLU A 70 -2.51 16.80 19.25
N SER A 71 -3.36 16.43 18.30
CA SER A 71 -4.79 16.69 18.36
C SER A 71 -5.66 15.45 18.17
N GLY A 72 -5.12 14.24 18.36
CA GLY A 72 -5.90 13.04 18.16
C GLY A 72 -5.17 11.78 18.56
N PRO A 73 -5.74 10.60 18.26
CA PRO A 73 -5.11 9.34 18.59
C PRO A 73 -3.84 9.13 17.76
N PRO A 74 -2.92 8.28 18.23
CA PRO A 74 -1.73 7.94 17.46
C PRO A 74 -2.10 7.36 16.09
N ARG A 75 -1.27 7.61 15.10
CA ARG A 75 -1.48 7.11 13.73
C ARG A 75 -0.33 6.21 13.32
N LYS A 76 -0.65 5.25 12.45
CA LYS A 76 0.36 4.37 11.86
C LYS A 76 0.93 5.02 10.61
N TYR A 77 2.26 5.14 10.56
CA TYR A 77 2.98 5.46 9.35
C TYR A 77 3.57 4.19 8.78
N TYR A 78 3.30 3.94 7.52
CA TYR A 78 3.88 2.80 6.82
C TYR A 78 5.16 3.19 6.10
N LYS A 79 6.11 2.27 6.08
CA LYS A 79 7.40 2.46 5.42
C LYS A 79 7.82 1.15 4.75
N LEU A 80 8.67 1.24 3.72
CA LEU A 80 9.23 0.05 3.11
C LEU A 80 10.34 -0.54 3.96
N THR A 81 10.40 -1.86 3.99
CA THR A 81 11.55 -2.60 4.49
C THR A 81 12.60 -2.67 3.38
N ALA A 82 13.79 -3.19 3.69
CA ALA A 82 14.80 -3.46 2.67
C ALA A 82 14.26 -4.44 1.61
N LYS A 83 13.52 -5.45 2.07
CA LYS A 83 12.88 -6.42 1.17
C LYS A 83 11.84 -5.75 0.28
N GLY A 84 11.06 -4.82 0.84
CA GLY A 84 10.08 -4.06 0.07
C GLY A 84 10.72 -3.20 -1.01
N LYS A 85 11.85 -2.57 -0.69
CA LYS A 85 12.60 -1.79 -1.67
C LYS A 85 13.12 -2.66 -2.80
N SER A 86 13.62 -3.85 -2.48
CA SER A 86 14.09 -4.81 -3.50
C SER A 86 12.94 -5.28 -4.37
N GLN A 87 11.78 -5.55 -3.78
CA GLN A 87 10.60 -5.99 -4.52
C GLN A 87 10.13 -4.90 -5.48
N LEU A 88 10.12 -3.65 -5.05
CA LEU A 88 9.75 -2.53 -5.90
C LEU A 88 10.71 -2.39 -7.09
N ALA A 89 12.01 -2.53 -6.84
CA ALA A 89 13.02 -2.47 -7.89
C ALA A 89 12.81 -3.57 -8.93
N GLU A 90 12.49 -4.79 -8.49
CA GLU A 90 12.20 -5.91 -9.39
C GLU A 90 10.98 -5.61 -10.27
N PHE A 91 9.92 -5.05 -9.69
CA PHE A 91 8.75 -4.67 -10.47
C PHE A 91 9.08 -3.63 -11.53
N LYS A 92 9.92 -2.66 -11.19
CA LYS A 92 10.29 -1.61 -12.15
C LYS A 92 11.13 -2.13 -13.30
N ASP A 93 11.92 -3.17 -13.05
CA ASP A 93 12.77 -3.79 -14.08
C ASP A 93 11.99 -4.78 -14.95
N TYR A 94 10.85 -5.21 -14.49
CA TYR A 94 10.01 -6.17 -15.20
C TYR A 94 9.21 -5.50 -16.31
#